data_cd725cfe75ea0e014377b5e0fe77f194
#
_entry.id   cd725cfe75ea0e014377b5e0fe77f194
#
_cell.length_a   1.000
_cell.length_b   1.000
_cell.length_c   1.000
_cell.angle_alpha   90.00
_cell.angle_beta   90.00
_cell.angle_gamma   90.00
#
_symmetry.space_group_name_H-M   'P 1'
#
loop_
_entity.id
_entity.type
_entity.pdbx_description
1 polymer ?
#
loop_
_entity_poly.entity_id
_entity_poly.type
_entity_poly.pdbx_seq_one_letter_code
_entity_poly.pdbx_strand_id
1 'polypeptide(L)'
;MMMNDLKRILLKLSGEALAGDKDFGFDEATCLKVAEQVKQITDKGTQVAIVIGGGNFWRGRNSSKIIERTKSDQIGMLGTVMNLSLIHI
;
A
#
# COMPACT_ATOMS: atom_id res chain seq x y z
N MET A 1 -2.56 16.16 25.23
CA MET A 1 -3.04 16.09 24.69
C MET A 1 -3.28 15.50 24.04
N MET A 2 -3.78 15.50 23.56
CA MET A 2 -3.99 14.61 23.30
C MET A 2 -4.31 14.37 21.96
N MET A 3 -3.43 14.24 21.10
CA MET A 3 -3.49 13.83 19.73
C MET A 3 -4.02 12.44 19.55
N ASN A 4 -3.93 11.70 20.61
CA ASN A 4 -4.40 10.32 20.64
C ASN A 4 -5.91 10.20 20.77
N ASP A 5 -6.63 11.30 20.73
CA ASP A 5 -8.09 11.26 20.77
C ASP A 5 -8.70 10.98 19.41
N LEU A 6 -7.89 10.92 18.36
CA LEU A 6 -8.38 10.54 17.04
C LEU A 6 -8.86 9.09 17.06
N LYS A 7 -10.14 8.89 16.71
CA LYS A 7 -10.75 7.56 16.73
C LYS A 7 -10.66 6.84 15.40
N ARG A 8 -10.49 7.58 14.33
CA ARG A 8 -10.49 7.03 12.98
C ARG A 8 -9.61 7.86 12.08
N ILE A 9 -8.74 7.22 11.35
CA ILE A 9 -7.86 7.91 10.40
C ILE A 9 -7.88 7.22 9.05
N LEU A 10 -7.61 7.99 8.01
CA LEU A 10 -7.40 7.49 6.68
C LEU A 10 -5.93 7.66 6.35
N LEU A 11 -5.25 6.56 6.09
CA LEU A 11 -3.82 6.56 5.78
C LEU A 11 -3.65 6.29 4.30
N LYS A 12 -3.02 7.22 3.60
CA LYS A 12 -2.73 7.07 2.19
C LYS A 12 -1.27 6.68 2.02
N LEU A 13 -1.03 5.55 1.38
CA LEU A 13 0.31 5.03 1.14
C LEU A 13 0.55 4.88 -0.35
N SER A 14 1.78 5.19 -0.77
CA SER A 14 2.20 4.87 -2.13
C SER A 14 2.61 3.40 -2.17
N GLY A 15 2.19 2.67 -3.22
CA GLY A 15 2.67 1.31 -3.39
C GLY A 15 4.18 1.24 -3.50
N GLU A 16 4.79 2.27 -4.05
CA GLU A 16 6.23 2.36 -4.18
C GLU A 16 6.95 2.42 -2.85
N ALA A 17 6.27 2.91 -1.81
CA ALA A 17 6.86 2.93 -0.47
C ALA A 17 7.16 1.53 0.05
N LEU A 18 6.44 0.51 -0.42
CA LEU A 18 6.68 -0.87 0.00
C LEU A 18 7.87 -1.50 -0.73
N ALA A 19 8.30 -0.91 -1.84
CA ALA A 19 9.43 -1.42 -2.59
C ALA A 19 10.78 -1.12 -1.92
N GLY A 20 10.80 -0.13 -1.02
CA GLY A 20 12.05 0.31 -0.42
C GLY A 20 13.01 0.81 -1.50
N ASP A 21 14.18 0.23 -1.59
CA ASP A 21 15.17 0.59 -2.59
C ASP A 21 15.05 -0.20 -3.89
N LYS A 22 14.05 -1.08 -3.99
CA LYS A 22 13.86 -1.91 -5.17
C LYS A 22 13.08 -1.17 -6.24
N ASP A 23 13.36 -1.50 -7.50
CA ASP A 23 12.63 -0.93 -8.63
C ASP A 23 11.29 -1.62 -8.86
N PHE A 24 11.10 -2.81 -8.30
CA PHE A 24 9.94 -3.63 -8.55
C PHE A 24 9.64 -4.49 -7.33
N GLY A 25 8.35 -4.69 -7.08
CA GLY A 25 7.90 -5.58 -6.03
C GLY A 25 7.92 -4.91 -4.67
N PHE A 26 8.24 -5.68 -3.65
CA PHE A 26 8.23 -5.20 -2.28
C PHE A 26 9.52 -5.58 -1.55
N ASP A 27 9.84 -4.79 -0.54
CA ASP A 27 10.93 -5.06 0.37
C ASP A 27 10.36 -5.52 1.69
N GLU A 28 10.73 -6.71 2.11
CA GLU A 28 10.15 -7.36 3.27
C GLU A 28 10.30 -6.54 4.55
N ALA A 29 11.50 -6.02 4.78
CA ALA A 29 11.76 -5.20 5.98
C ALA A 29 10.95 -3.92 5.97
N THR A 30 10.80 -3.29 4.81
CA THR A 30 10.00 -2.07 4.67
C THR A 30 8.52 -2.35 4.93
N CYS A 31 8.00 -3.45 4.40
CA CYS A 31 6.61 -3.85 4.64
C CYS A 31 6.36 -4.11 6.12
N LEU A 32 7.29 -4.77 6.78
CA LEU A 32 7.17 -5.04 8.21
C LEU A 32 7.15 -3.75 9.02
N LYS A 33 7.99 -2.79 8.67
CA LYS A 33 7.99 -1.49 9.32
C LYS A 33 6.65 -0.78 9.21
N VAL A 34 6.09 -0.77 8.00
CA VAL A 34 4.79 -0.14 7.77
C VAL A 34 3.72 -0.84 8.58
N ALA A 35 3.71 -2.17 8.56
CA ALA A 35 2.73 -2.95 9.30
C ALA A 35 2.83 -2.70 10.80
N GLU A 36 4.04 -2.61 11.34
CA GLU A 36 4.24 -2.33 12.75
C GLU A 36 3.73 -0.95 13.14
N GLN A 37 3.95 0.05 12.29
CA GLN A 37 3.45 1.40 12.54
C GLN A 37 1.93 1.44 12.58
N VAL A 38 1.29 0.75 11.64
CA VAL A 38 -0.18 0.65 11.61
C VAL A 38 -0.68 -0.07 12.85
N LYS A 39 -0.02 -1.16 13.23
CA LYS A 39 -0.38 -1.91 14.41
C LYS A 39 -0.32 -1.07 15.69
N GLN A 40 0.71 -0.26 15.82
CA GLN A 40 0.84 0.64 16.98
C GLN A 40 -0.34 1.60 17.09
N ILE A 41 -0.81 2.10 15.96
CA ILE A 41 -1.95 3.00 15.94
C ILE A 41 -3.24 2.27 16.31
N THR A 42 -3.46 1.09 15.75
CA THR A 42 -4.67 0.31 16.04
C THR A 42 -4.69 -0.21 17.48
N ASP A 43 -3.53 -0.52 18.03
CA ASP A 43 -3.44 -0.98 19.42
C ASP A 43 -3.85 0.11 20.41
N LYS A 44 -3.84 1.36 19.99
CA LYS A 44 -4.30 2.48 20.82
C LYS A 44 -5.80 2.72 20.69
N GLY A 45 -6.50 1.88 19.94
CA GLY A 45 -7.93 1.99 19.77
C GLY A 45 -8.37 2.83 18.58
N THR A 46 -7.45 3.30 17.78
CA THR A 46 -7.75 4.06 16.57
C THR A 46 -8.07 3.13 15.42
N GLN A 47 -9.16 3.40 14.72
CA GLN A 47 -9.49 2.68 13.50
C GLN A 47 -8.68 3.27 12.34
N VAL A 48 -8.12 2.43 11.51
CA VAL A 48 -7.29 2.87 10.39
C VAL A 48 -7.86 2.31 9.09
N ALA A 49 -8.14 3.21 8.15
CA ALA A 49 -8.44 2.83 6.78
C ALA A 49 -7.21 3.15 5.94
N ILE A 50 -6.89 2.27 5.00
CA ILE A 50 -5.70 2.42 4.18
C ILE A 50 -6.09 2.51 2.72
N VAL A 51 -5.57 3.53 2.04
CA VAL A 51 -5.64 3.65 0.59
C VAL A 51 -4.22 3.47 0.06
N ILE A 52 -4.03 2.51 -0.83
CA ILE A 52 -2.71 2.20 -1.35
C ILE A 52 -2.81 1.86 -2.84
N GLY A 53 -1.78 2.21 -3.58
CA GLY A 53 -1.69 1.86 -4.99
C GLY A 53 -0.84 0.62 -5.24
N GLY A 54 -0.75 0.20 -6.48
CA GLY A 54 0.04 -0.95 -6.90
C GLY A 54 1.24 -0.59 -7.78
N GLY A 55 1.71 0.65 -7.72
CA GLY A 55 2.76 1.15 -8.60
C GLY A 55 4.09 0.43 -8.50
N ASN A 56 4.34 -0.28 -7.40
CA ASN A 56 5.55 -1.09 -7.25
C ASN A 56 5.50 -2.38 -8.07
N PHE A 57 4.32 -2.80 -8.51
CA PHE A 57 4.15 -3.98 -9.34
C PHE A 57 3.81 -3.62 -10.78
N TRP A 58 2.99 -2.60 -10.98
CA TRP A 58 2.46 -2.29 -12.30
C TRP A 58 2.07 -0.83 -12.42
N ARG A 59 2.48 -0.22 -13.55
CA ARG A 59 2.04 1.13 -13.90
C ARG A 59 1.45 1.11 -15.29
N GLY A 60 0.15 1.34 -15.37
CA GLY A 60 -0.57 1.29 -16.63
C GLY A 60 -0.01 2.28 -17.66
N ARG A 61 0.39 3.47 -17.23
CA ARG A 61 0.93 4.49 -18.13
C ARG A 61 2.27 4.10 -18.73
N ASN A 62 2.98 3.15 -18.12
CA ASN A 62 4.27 2.68 -18.60
C ASN A 62 4.17 1.35 -19.33
N SER A 63 2.95 0.84 -19.48
CA SER A 63 2.76 -0.44 -20.15
C SER A 63 2.93 -0.31 -21.66
N SER A 64 3.18 -1.43 -22.31
CA SER A 64 3.25 -1.52 -23.76
C SER A 64 1.91 -1.19 -24.37
N LYS A 65 1.94 -0.68 -25.61
CA LYS A 65 0.71 -0.43 -26.37
C LYS A 65 -0.07 -1.70 -26.69
N ILE A 66 0.54 -2.85 -26.51
CA ILE A 66 -0.09 -4.14 -26.77
C ILE A 66 -1.18 -4.44 -25.74
N ILE A 67 -0.98 -3.95 -24.49
CA ILE A 67 -1.93 -4.20 -23.42
C ILE A 67 -2.93 -3.06 -23.39
N GLU A 68 -4.20 -3.37 -23.58
CA GLU A 68 -5.23 -2.35 -23.53
C GLU A 68 -5.41 -1.80 -22.13
N ARG A 69 -5.95 -0.58 -22.06
CA ARG A 69 -6.06 0.17 -20.80
C ARG A 69 -6.82 -0.58 -19.73
N THR A 70 -7.93 -1.21 -20.09
CA THR A 70 -8.78 -1.92 -19.14
C THR A 70 -8.01 -3.05 -18.44
N LYS A 71 -7.28 -3.84 -19.23
CA LYS A 71 -6.49 -4.93 -18.67
C LYS A 71 -5.33 -4.41 -17.82
N SER A 72 -4.71 -3.34 -18.28
CA SER A 72 -3.63 -2.71 -17.54
C SER A 72 -4.13 -2.22 -16.17
N ASP A 73 -5.31 -1.61 -16.14
CA ASP A 73 -5.90 -1.15 -14.88
C ASP A 73 -6.24 -2.32 -13.96
N GLN A 74 -6.72 -3.42 -14.52
CA GLN A 74 -7.01 -4.63 -13.72
C GLN A 74 -5.75 -5.21 -13.10
N ILE A 75 -4.66 -5.24 -13.85
CA ILE A 75 -3.36 -5.69 -13.32
C ILE A 75 -2.91 -4.77 -12.18
N GLY A 76 -3.07 -3.46 -12.35
CA GLY A 76 -2.75 -2.51 -11.31
C GLY A 76 -3.57 -2.73 -10.04
N MET A 77 -4.84 -3.04 -10.19
CA MET A 77 -5.71 -3.35 -9.05
C MET A 77 -5.26 -4.60 -8.30
N LEU A 78 -4.80 -5.62 -9.02
CA LEU A 78 -4.23 -6.80 -8.39
C LEU A 78 -2.98 -6.46 -7.58
N GLY A 79 -2.15 -5.57 -8.10
CA GLY A 79 -0.99 -5.08 -7.36
C GLY A 79 -1.40 -4.41 -6.05
N THR A 80 -2.46 -3.62 -6.08
CA THR A 80 -3.00 -2.98 -4.88
C THR A 80 -3.44 -4.03 -3.85
N VAL A 81 -4.14 -5.07 -4.31
CA VAL A 81 -4.59 -6.14 -3.42
C VAL A 81 -3.40 -6.86 -2.79
N MET A 82 -2.37 -7.13 -3.57
CA MET A 82 -1.16 -7.74 -3.04
C MET A 82 -0.52 -6.89 -1.94
N ASN A 83 -0.44 -5.59 -2.17
CA ASN A 83 0.15 -4.68 -1.18
C ASN A 83 -0.67 -4.66 0.11
N LEU A 84 -1.99 -4.65 0.00
CA LEU A 84 -2.86 -4.69 1.19
C LEU A 84 -2.65 -5.99 1.96
N SER A 85 -2.50 -7.10 1.25
CA SER A 85 -2.21 -8.39 1.86
C SER A 85 -0.90 -8.38 2.65
N LEU A 86 0.12 -7.71 2.11
CA LEU A 86 1.44 -7.63 2.76
C LEU A 86 1.38 -6.85 4.07
N ILE A 87 0.52 -5.86 4.15
CA ILE A 87 0.37 -5.03 5.35
C ILE A 87 -0.55 -5.68 6.36
N HIS A 88 -1.51 -6.45 5.90
CA HIS A 88 -2.51 -7.09 6.74
C HIS A 88 -1.90 -8.33 7.41
N ILE A 89 -1.31 -8.12 8.54
CA ILE A 89 -0.65 -9.18 9.31
C ILE A 89 -1.39 -9.47 10.59
#